data_97ed1f7c195d463cc6da1c692186c765
#
_entry.id   97ed1f7c195d463cc6da1c692186c765
#
_cell.length_a   1.000
_cell.length_b   1.000
_cell.length_c   1.000
_cell.angle_alpha   90.00
_cell.angle_beta   90.00
_cell.angle_gamma   90.00
#
_symmetry.space_group_name_H-M   'P 1'
#
loop_
_entity.id
_entity.type
_entity.pdbx_description
1 polymer ?
#
loop_
_entity_poly.entity_id
_entity_poly.type
_entity_poly.pdbx_seq_one_letter_code
_entity_poly.pdbx_strand_id
1 'polypeptide(L)'
;ESIKVLNKSLFLNKYNSYSWYLLAKAYALSDNLPLAQYASAERYYLNGDRPLALEFAKKAIKNIDKNTVEWYRTNDLIELILGIDEKDNKNRS
;
A
#
# COMPACT_ATOMS: atom_id res chain seq x y z
N GLU A 1 11.64 -9.99 14.08
CA GLU A 1 12.55 -8.86 14.02
C GLU A 1 12.32 -8.00 12.82
N SER A 2 12.25 -8.58 11.63
CA SER A 2 12.20 -7.82 10.39
C SER A 2 10.96 -6.93 10.25
N ILE A 3 9.76 -7.46 10.50
CA ILE A 3 8.52 -6.72 10.32
C ILE A 3 8.44 -5.54 11.30
N LYS A 4 8.77 -5.78 12.56
CA LYS A 4 8.72 -4.73 13.59
C LYS A 4 9.71 -3.61 13.30
N VAL A 5 10.93 -3.96 12.90
CA VAL A 5 11.97 -2.98 12.57
C VAL A 5 11.59 -2.21 11.31
N LEU A 6 11.07 -2.89 10.29
CA LEU A 6 10.65 -2.25 9.04
C LEU A 6 9.48 -1.30 9.25
N ASN A 7 8.52 -1.65 10.10
CA ASN A 7 7.40 -0.76 10.42
C ASN A 7 7.89 0.51 11.12
N LYS A 8 8.88 0.40 11.99
CA LYS A 8 9.48 1.56 12.63
C LYS A 8 10.18 2.45 11.60
N SER A 9 10.89 1.84 10.67
CA SER A 9 11.56 2.57 9.58
C SER A 9 10.53 3.35 8.75
N LEU A 10 9.39 2.74 8.43
CA LEU A 10 8.34 3.40 7.65
C LEU A 10 7.66 4.52 8.43
N PHE A 11 7.55 4.39 9.74
CA PHE A 11 7.03 5.47 10.57
C PHE A 11 7.90 6.71 10.45
N LEU A 12 9.23 6.53 10.37
CA LEU A 12 10.19 7.61 10.25
C LEU A 12 10.32 8.11 8.82
N ASN A 13 10.12 7.25 7.82
CA ASN A 13 10.28 7.60 6.40
C ASN A 13 9.34 6.78 5.53
N LYS A 14 8.06 7.13 5.56
CA LYS A 14 7.02 6.41 4.81
C LYS A 14 7.12 6.57 3.30
N TYR A 15 7.98 7.46 2.81
CA TYR A 15 8.16 7.67 1.37
C TYR A 15 9.30 6.84 0.78
N ASN A 16 9.91 5.98 1.57
CA ASN A 16 10.99 5.13 1.10
C ASN A 16 10.44 3.84 0.48
N SER A 17 10.38 3.78 -0.84
CA SER A 17 9.81 2.63 -1.55
C SER A 17 10.59 1.34 -1.28
N TYR A 18 11.89 1.42 -1.03
CA TYR A 18 12.69 0.24 -0.71
C TYR A 18 12.27 -0.37 0.63
N SER A 19 11.95 0.46 1.63
CA SER A 19 11.45 -0.04 2.92
C SER A 19 10.11 -0.78 2.73
N TRP A 20 9.24 -0.26 1.87
CA TRP A 20 7.98 -0.94 1.56
C TRP A 20 8.21 -2.27 0.86
N TYR A 21 9.20 -2.33 -0.04
CA TYR A 21 9.56 -3.58 -0.71
C TYR A 21 10.00 -4.62 0.32
N LEU A 22 10.88 -4.24 1.25
CA LEU A 22 11.36 -5.16 2.29
C LEU A 22 10.22 -5.61 3.21
N LEU A 23 9.31 -4.72 3.54
CA LEU A 23 8.16 -5.05 4.38
C LEU A 23 7.23 -6.04 3.66
N ALA A 24 6.98 -5.82 2.36
CA ALA A 24 6.16 -6.73 1.56
C ALA A 24 6.78 -8.13 1.56
N LYS A 25 8.09 -8.19 1.38
CA LYS A 25 8.81 -9.46 1.38
C LYS A 25 8.72 -10.15 2.74
N ALA A 26 8.86 -9.41 3.82
CA ALA A 26 8.77 -9.94 5.17
C ALA A 26 7.37 -10.50 5.46
N TYR A 27 6.32 -9.78 5.05
CA TYR A 27 4.95 -10.27 5.21
C TYR A 27 4.71 -11.54 4.41
N ALA A 28 5.23 -11.60 3.17
CA ALA A 28 5.08 -12.79 2.33
C ALA A 28 5.74 -13.99 2.96
N LEU A 29 6.92 -13.81 3.54
CA LEU A 29 7.65 -14.88 4.22
C LEU A 29 6.95 -15.33 5.51
N SER A 30 6.09 -14.48 6.08
CA SER A 30 5.31 -14.79 7.28
C SER A 30 3.91 -15.31 6.95
N ASP A 31 3.66 -15.67 5.71
CA ASP A 31 2.36 -16.15 5.23
C ASP A 31 1.23 -15.13 5.41
N ASN A 32 1.57 -13.84 5.39
CA ASN A 32 0.57 -12.78 5.49
C ASN A 32 0.41 -12.10 4.14
N LEU A 33 -0.24 -12.79 3.22
CA LEU A 33 -0.41 -12.31 1.85
C LEU A 33 -1.16 -10.97 1.78
N PRO A 34 -2.28 -10.76 2.50
CA PRO A 34 -2.97 -9.47 2.41
C PRO A 34 -2.10 -8.28 2.79
N LEU A 35 -1.30 -8.39 3.85
CA LEU A 35 -0.41 -7.30 4.23
C LEU A 35 0.77 -7.16 3.28
N ALA A 36 1.23 -8.26 2.69
CA ALA A 36 2.25 -8.21 1.64
C ALA A 36 1.72 -7.45 0.43
N GLN A 37 0.46 -7.67 0.05
CA GLN A 37 -0.18 -6.96 -1.06
C GLN A 37 -0.34 -5.48 -0.74
N TYR A 38 -0.72 -5.16 0.50
CA TYR A 38 -0.81 -3.76 0.93
C TYR A 38 0.54 -3.05 0.83
N ALA A 39 1.60 -3.66 1.35
CA ALA A 39 2.93 -3.06 1.29
C ALA A 39 3.42 -2.90 -0.15
N SER A 40 3.09 -3.86 -1.02
CA SER A 40 3.41 -3.77 -2.45
C SER A 40 2.65 -2.62 -3.10
N ALA A 41 1.39 -2.41 -2.73
CA ALA A 41 0.59 -1.31 -3.25
C ALA A 41 1.23 0.04 -2.91
N GLU A 42 1.67 0.21 -1.67
CA GLU A 42 2.35 1.44 -1.27
C GLU A 42 3.64 1.66 -2.07
N ARG A 43 4.41 0.59 -2.25
CA ARG A 43 5.65 0.65 -3.03
C ARG A 43 5.40 1.09 -4.46
N TYR A 44 4.42 0.48 -5.13
CA TYR A 44 4.10 0.84 -6.51
C TYR A 44 3.58 2.26 -6.61
N TYR A 45 2.79 2.69 -5.64
CA TYR A 45 2.30 4.05 -5.62
C TYR A 45 3.46 5.06 -5.55
N LEU A 46 4.43 4.80 -4.68
CA LEU A 46 5.61 5.68 -4.54
C LEU A 46 6.48 5.68 -5.79
N ASN A 47 6.47 4.56 -6.54
CA ASN A 47 7.22 4.45 -7.79
C ASN A 47 6.47 5.06 -8.99
N GLY A 48 5.27 5.57 -8.78
CA GLY A 48 4.49 6.21 -9.84
C GLY A 48 3.62 5.25 -10.63
N ASP A 49 3.55 3.98 -10.25
CA ASP A 49 2.73 2.99 -10.96
C ASP A 49 1.36 2.87 -10.27
N ARG A 50 0.50 3.85 -10.56
CA ARG A 50 -0.83 3.91 -9.95
C ARG A 50 -1.74 2.74 -10.32
N PRO A 51 -1.80 2.31 -11.58
CA PRO A 51 -2.66 1.16 -11.92
C PRO A 51 -2.31 -0.10 -11.15
N LEU A 52 -1.03 -0.40 -11.04
CA LEU A 52 -0.58 -1.58 -10.31
C LEU A 52 -0.79 -1.42 -8.80
N ALA A 53 -0.55 -0.21 -8.28
CA ALA A 53 -0.80 0.08 -6.87
C ALA A 53 -2.27 -0.13 -6.53
N LEU A 54 -3.17 0.33 -7.39
CA LEU A 54 -4.61 0.15 -7.19
C LEU A 54 -5.01 -1.32 -7.21
N GLU A 55 -4.45 -2.08 -8.14
CA GLU A 55 -4.73 -3.52 -8.24
C GLU A 55 -4.36 -4.24 -6.94
N PHE A 56 -3.15 -4.00 -6.44
CA PHE A 56 -2.71 -4.64 -5.19
C PHE A 56 -3.50 -4.16 -3.99
N ALA A 57 -3.82 -2.87 -3.92
CA ALA A 57 -4.61 -2.34 -2.81
C ALA A 57 -6.01 -2.96 -2.77
N LYS A 58 -6.66 -3.12 -3.92
CA LYS A 58 -7.98 -3.75 -4.00
C LYS A 58 -7.94 -5.21 -3.56
N LYS A 59 -6.89 -5.92 -3.93
CA LYS A 59 -6.72 -7.31 -3.49
C LYS A 59 -6.50 -7.38 -1.98
N ALA A 60 -5.67 -6.48 -1.46
CA ALA A 60 -5.34 -6.48 -0.04
C ALA A 60 -6.54 -6.19 0.83
N ILE A 61 -7.31 -5.16 0.49
CA ILE A 61 -8.41 -4.69 1.35
C ILE A 61 -9.50 -5.75 1.56
N LYS A 62 -9.65 -6.66 0.62
CA LYS A 62 -10.64 -7.73 0.73
C LYS A 62 -10.35 -8.70 1.87
N ASN A 63 -9.07 -8.80 2.26
CA ASN A 63 -8.62 -9.82 3.19
C ASN A 63 -7.95 -9.26 4.44
N ILE A 64 -7.82 -7.94 4.55
CA ILE A 64 -7.30 -7.29 5.76
C ILE A 64 -8.45 -7.07 6.73
N ASP A 65 -8.20 -7.29 8.02
CA ASP A 65 -9.19 -7.05 9.07
C ASP A 65 -9.57 -5.56 9.10
N LYS A 66 -10.87 -5.26 9.00
CA LYS A 66 -11.40 -3.90 8.98
C LYS A 66 -11.09 -3.11 10.25
N ASN A 67 -10.75 -3.79 11.31
CA ASN A 67 -10.46 -3.15 12.61
C ASN A 67 -9.00 -2.78 12.77
N THR A 68 -8.20 -2.82 11.69
CA THR A 68 -6.77 -2.55 11.74
C THR A 68 -6.45 -1.23 11.05
N VAL A 69 -5.32 -0.63 11.46
CA VAL A 69 -4.78 0.56 10.82
C VAL A 69 -4.46 0.28 9.36
N GLU A 70 -3.96 -0.92 9.08
CA GLU A 70 -3.60 -1.32 7.71
C GLU A 70 -4.80 -1.30 6.78
N TRP A 71 -5.99 -1.68 7.27
CA TRP A 71 -7.20 -1.59 6.46
C TRP A 71 -7.51 -0.15 6.07
N TYR A 72 -7.45 0.76 7.05
CA TYR A 72 -7.73 2.18 6.79
C TYR A 72 -6.70 2.79 5.85
N ARG A 73 -5.43 2.43 6.01
CA ARG A 73 -4.38 2.91 5.11
C ARG A 73 -4.58 2.41 3.68
N THR A 74 -5.01 1.15 3.54
CA THR A 74 -5.29 0.59 2.23
C THR A 74 -6.47 1.29 1.58
N ASN A 75 -7.53 1.52 2.35
CA ASN A 75 -8.72 2.23 1.86
C ASN A 75 -8.36 3.66 1.45
N ASP A 76 -7.57 4.35 2.26
CA ASP A 76 -7.13 5.71 1.94
C ASP A 76 -6.30 5.74 0.65
N LEU A 77 -5.45 4.75 0.45
CA LEU A 77 -4.64 4.65 -0.76
C LEU A 77 -5.53 4.48 -2.00
N ILE A 78 -6.53 3.61 -1.91
CA ILE A 78 -7.48 3.41 -3.00
C ILE A 78 -8.21 4.71 -3.33
N GLU A 79 -8.73 5.40 -2.32
CA GLU A 79 -9.45 6.65 -2.52
C GLU A 79 -8.54 7.73 -3.10
N LEU A 80 -7.30 7.78 -2.66
CA LEU A 80 -6.31 8.74 -3.17
C LEU A 80 -6.05 8.51 -4.66
N ILE A 81 -5.84 7.26 -5.06
CA ILE A 81 -5.58 6.92 -6.47
C ILE A 81 -6.80 7.25 -7.33
N LEU A 82 -7.99 6.84 -6.90
CA LEU A 82 -9.22 7.10 -7.64
C LEU A 82 -9.56 8.59 -7.68
N GLY A 83 -9.27 9.32 -6.59
CA GLY A 83 -9.47 10.76 -6.55
C GLY A 83 -8.59 11.51 -7.55
N ILE A 84 -7.35 11.07 -7.72
CA ILE A 84 -6.45 11.66 -8.71
C ILE A 84 -7.01 11.43 -10.12
N ASP A 85 -7.48 10.21 -10.40
CA ASP A 85 -8.05 9.88 -11.71
C ASP A 85 -9.29 10.73 -12.00
N GLU A 86 -10.16 10.95 -11.01
CA GLU A 86 -11.33 11.80 -11.16
C GLU A 86 -10.96 13.24 -11.47
N LYS A 87 -9.94 13.78 -10.78
CA LYS A 87 -9.46 15.14 -11.03
C LYS A 87 -8.90 15.28 -12.43
N ASP A 88 -8.16 14.29 -12.90
CA ASP A 88 -7.63 14.29 -14.25
C ASP A 88 -8.76 14.30 -15.28
N ASN A 89 -9.80 13.52 -15.05
CA ASN A 89 -10.96 13.47 -15.93
C ASN A 89 -11.69 14.82 -15.97
N LYS A 90 -11.86 15.48 -14.83
CA LYS A 90 -12.50 16.79 -14.76
C LYS A 90 -11.67 17.85 -15.49
N ASN A 91 -10.35 17.75 -15.42
CA ASN A 91 -9.47 18.71 -16.07
C ASN A 91 -9.46 18.56 -17.59
N ARG A 92 -9.86 17.40 -18.09
CA ARG A 92 -9.92 17.14 -19.53
C ARG A 92 -11.21 17.62 -20.17
N SER A 93 -12.22 17.87 -19.36
CA SER A 93 -13.49 18.37 -19.87
C SER A 93 -13.53 19.90 -19.84
#